data_9ec717b73cc7b97f8b31fc0ff3101bc9
#
_entry.id   9ec717b73cc7b97f8b31fc0ff3101bc9
#
_cell.length_a   1.000
_cell.length_b   1.000
_cell.length_c   1.000
_cell.angle_alpha   90.00
_cell.angle_beta   90.00
_cell.angle_gamma   90.00
#
_symmetry.space_group_name_H-M   'P 1'
#
loop_
_entity.id
_entity.type
_entity.pdbx_description
1 polymer ?
#
loop_
_entity_poly.entity_id
_entity_poly.type
_entity_poly.pdbx_seq_one_letter_code
_entity_poly.pdbx_strand_id
1 'polypeptide(L)'
;MDGLRKLAVAAIAVLAVPPLFSQPGVVGTDSGKLQGVTQGSVESFKGVPFAAPPVGELRWRAPQPVQQWSDVRAANAYSADCMQVPFPSDAAPLGTKPAEDCLYLNVWRPAGTNADAKLPVMFWIYGGGFVNGGSSPAVYDGSKFAEKGVVLVSANYRLGRFGFFAFPELTKENADGMVGNYGFMDQIAALKWVQKNISAFGGDPANVTVFGESAGGFSVSMLLTSPLSQGLFSKAIIESGGGRTNLGGQRYLNTALPNGPASAESVGIEFARSVGVDATGKDALDKLRHLSAEQVLGNLNMATMNQPGYAGPFIDGRVVLSDPQSVYLSGAGWHVPLMIGTNSMDIGFGFARDKEELFAPFGNDREKAIAAYDPTGKGELRTVQYQVSMDRFMVEPARFVASIFASEGLPAYEYRFSYVAKSMRSKWPGAPHATEIPFVFDTVQAKYGSELAPEDEKIAQAMLNYWVSFARTGDPSTANTPAWPRYSTATDMLMDFTENGPVAEKDPLKARLDVTAAYVTSSAPAPAPKLPARP
;
A
#
# COMPACT_ATOMS: atom_id res chain seq x y z
N MET A 1 -66.40 3.96 49.69
CA MET A 1 -65.57 5.18 49.71
C MET A 1 -64.21 4.79 49.15
N ASP A 2 -64.15 4.78 47.84
CA ASP A 2 -62.96 4.28 47.11
C ASP A 2 -62.27 5.45 46.42
N GLY A 3 -61.02 5.71 46.84
CA GLY A 3 -60.17 6.74 46.29
C GLY A 3 -59.21 6.16 45.25
N LEU A 4 -59.57 6.26 43.96
CA LEU A 4 -58.65 5.96 42.86
C LEU A 4 -57.56 7.05 42.76
N ARG A 5 -56.30 6.69 43.05
CA ARG A 5 -55.11 7.50 42.72
C ARG A 5 -54.72 7.24 41.25
N LYS A 6 -54.92 8.26 40.42
CA LYS A 6 -54.35 8.27 39.05
C LYS A 6 -52.86 8.58 39.10
N LEU A 7 -52.02 7.61 38.73
CA LEU A 7 -50.60 7.86 38.41
C LEU A 7 -50.54 8.49 37.01
N ALA A 8 -50.04 9.70 36.92
CA ALA A 8 -49.65 10.32 35.65
C ALA A 8 -48.21 9.85 35.28
N VAL A 9 -48.09 9.08 34.22
CA VAL A 9 -46.80 8.74 33.63
C VAL A 9 -46.38 9.90 32.71
N ALA A 10 -45.40 10.66 33.11
CA ALA A 10 -44.78 11.68 32.26
C ALA A 10 -43.83 10.98 31.26
N ALA A 11 -44.23 10.96 29.99
CA ALA A 11 -43.36 10.54 28.90
C ALA A 11 -42.31 11.63 28.63
N ILE A 12 -41.06 11.36 28.97
CA ILE A 12 -39.91 12.20 28.58
C ILE A 12 -39.62 11.92 27.11
N ALA A 13 -40.04 12.84 26.25
CA ALA A 13 -39.61 12.83 24.84
C ALA A 13 -38.14 13.23 24.77
N VAL A 14 -37.26 12.27 24.53
CA VAL A 14 -35.85 12.53 24.16
C VAL A 14 -35.86 13.12 22.74
N LEU A 15 -35.75 14.43 22.66
CA LEU A 15 -35.48 15.11 21.39
C LEU A 15 -34.08 14.72 20.94
N ALA A 16 -33.99 13.85 19.94
CA ALA A 16 -32.74 13.58 19.21
C ALA A 16 -32.35 14.90 18.53
N VAL A 17 -31.32 15.57 19.05
CA VAL A 17 -30.70 16.73 18.40
C VAL A 17 -29.98 16.18 17.17
N PRO A 18 -30.36 16.58 15.94
CA PRO A 18 -29.62 16.19 14.76
C PRO A 18 -28.19 16.73 14.88
N PRO A 19 -27.18 15.99 14.43
CA PRO A 19 -25.79 16.48 14.45
C PRO A 19 -25.74 17.82 13.70
N LEU A 20 -25.18 18.83 14.33
CA LEU A 20 -24.92 20.14 13.72
C LEU A 20 -23.86 19.94 12.63
N PHE A 21 -24.30 19.80 11.39
CA PHE A 21 -23.41 19.91 10.23
C PHE A 21 -23.15 21.42 10.02
N SER A 22 -21.95 21.88 10.39
CA SER A 22 -21.52 23.20 9.91
C SER A 22 -21.32 23.11 8.39
N GLN A 23 -21.70 24.15 7.65
CA GLN A 23 -21.44 24.18 6.20
C GLN A 23 -19.91 24.20 5.98
N PRO A 24 -19.32 23.22 5.28
CA PRO A 24 -17.90 23.18 5.06
C PRO A 24 -17.47 24.36 4.16
N GLY A 25 -16.25 24.84 4.36
CA GLY A 25 -15.65 25.80 3.45
C GLY A 25 -15.51 25.22 2.05
N VAL A 26 -15.71 26.03 1.04
CA VAL A 26 -15.40 25.66 -0.34
C VAL A 26 -13.89 25.78 -0.54
N VAL A 27 -13.25 24.73 -1.05
CA VAL A 27 -11.81 24.70 -1.36
C VAL A 27 -11.62 24.80 -2.88
N GLY A 28 -10.74 25.71 -3.31
CA GLY A 28 -10.34 25.84 -4.71
C GLY A 28 -9.16 24.94 -5.04
N THR A 29 -9.25 24.18 -6.14
CA THR A 29 -8.16 23.41 -6.72
C THR A 29 -7.79 23.96 -8.10
N ASP A 30 -6.73 23.44 -8.70
CA ASP A 30 -6.34 23.82 -10.08
C ASP A 30 -7.39 23.44 -11.14
N SER A 31 -8.29 22.52 -10.82
CA SER A 31 -9.34 22.03 -11.73
C SER A 31 -10.71 22.65 -11.46
N GLY A 32 -10.95 23.24 -10.29
CA GLY A 32 -12.23 23.83 -9.91
C GLY A 32 -12.47 23.84 -8.40
N LYS A 33 -13.65 24.27 -7.97
CA LYS A 33 -14.03 24.37 -6.55
C LYS A 33 -14.69 23.09 -6.06
N LEU A 34 -14.37 22.71 -4.81
CA LEU A 34 -14.90 21.52 -4.14
C LEU A 34 -15.61 21.92 -2.85
N GLN A 35 -16.72 21.26 -2.56
CA GLN A 35 -17.41 21.36 -1.29
C GLN A 35 -17.41 19.99 -0.59
N GLY A 36 -16.72 19.91 0.55
CA GLY A 36 -16.64 18.70 1.38
C GLY A 36 -17.77 18.58 2.40
N VAL A 37 -17.56 17.73 3.39
CA VAL A 37 -18.46 17.51 4.53
C VAL A 37 -17.68 17.68 5.82
N THR A 38 -18.24 18.45 6.76
CA THR A 38 -17.71 18.55 8.13
C THR A 38 -18.51 17.61 9.06
N GLN A 39 -17.78 16.77 9.78
CA GLN A 39 -18.34 15.90 10.81
C GLN A 39 -17.51 16.03 12.09
N GLY A 40 -18.08 16.63 13.11
CA GLY A 40 -17.35 16.95 14.35
C GLY A 40 -16.14 17.86 14.09
N SER A 41 -14.97 17.42 14.49
CA SER A 41 -13.70 18.13 14.32
C SER A 41 -12.99 17.86 12.99
N VAL A 42 -13.62 17.11 12.07
CA VAL A 42 -13.01 16.69 10.81
C VAL A 42 -13.80 17.20 9.62
N GLU A 43 -13.10 17.63 8.60
CA GLU A 43 -13.64 17.96 7.29
C GLU A 43 -13.06 17.01 6.25
N SER A 44 -13.94 16.39 5.44
CA SER A 44 -13.54 15.44 4.41
C SER A 44 -14.04 15.85 3.04
N PHE A 45 -13.21 15.58 2.03
CA PHE A 45 -13.50 15.77 0.60
C PHE A 45 -13.30 14.42 -0.08
N LYS A 46 -14.37 13.77 -0.49
CA LYS A 46 -14.36 12.43 -1.06
C LYS A 46 -14.75 12.44 -2.54
N GLY A 47 -14.16 11.56 -3.35
CA GLY A 47 -14.44 11.49 -4.78
C GLY A 47 -13.91 12.69 -5.59
N VAL A 48 -12.73 13.18 -5.23
CA VAL A 48 -12.05 14.27 -5.92
C VAL A 48 -11.29 13.72 -7.12
N PRO A 49 -11.60 14.13 -8.38
CA PRO A 49 -10.90 13.61 -9.54
C PRO A 49 -9.47 14.19 -9.61
N PHE A 50 -8.48 13.34 -9.80
CA PHE A 50 -7.08 13.74 -10.02
C PHE A 50 -6.60 13.48 -11.46
N ALA A 51 -7.34 12.69 -12.22
CA ALA A 51 -7.11 12.44 -13.64
C ALA A 51 -8.45 12.25 -14.38
N ALA A 52 -8.42 12.39 -15.71
CA ALA A 52 -9.57 12.10 -16.55
C ALA A 52 -9.96 10.61 -16.47
N PRO A 53 -11.25 10.24 -16.62
CA PRO A 53 -11.71 8.86 -16.66
C PRO A 53 -10.92 8.01 -17.67
N PRO A 54 -10.27 6.91 -17.25
CA PRO A 54 -9.42 6.10 -18.12
C PRO A 54 -10.22 5.08 -18.95
N VAL A 55 -11.24 5.57 -19.65
CA VAL A 55 -12.21 4.75 -20.42
C VAL A 55 -12.07 4.96 -21.92
N GLY A 56 -12.55 4.01 -22.73
CA GLY A 56 -12.53 4.10 -24.20
C GLY A 56 -11.12 4.29 -24.73
N GLU A 57 -10.88 5.37 -25.48
CA GLU A 57 -9.56 5.70 -26.04
C GLU A 57 -8.49 6.00 -24.98
N LEU A 58 -8.89 6.33 -23.75
CA LEU A 58 -7.97 6.55 -22.63
C LEU A 58 -7.65 5.26 -21.87
N ARG A 59 -8.32 4.13 -22.18
CA ARG A 59 -7.93 2.82 -21.65
C ARG A 59 -6.52 2.50 -22.11
N TRP A 60 -5.64 2.12 -21.13
CA TRP A 60 -4.22 1.88 -21.35
C TRP A 60 -3.43 3.07 -21.91
N ARG A 61 -3.76 4.25 -21.40
CA ARG A 61 -2.93 5.45 -21.52
C ARG A 61 -2.46 5.92 -20.15
N ALA A 62 -1.36 6.66 -20.13
CA ALA A 62 -0.96 7.42 -18.95
C ALA A 62 -2.11 8.34 -18.49
N PRO A 63 -2.26 8.60 -17.18
CA PRO A 63 -3.34 9.45 -16.68
C PRO A 63 -3.31 10.83 -17.36
N GLN A 64 -4.48 11.27 -17.84
CA GLN A 64 -4.65 12.54 -18.55
C GLN A 64 -5.20 13.60 -17.60
N PRO A 65 -4.96 14.90 -17.87
CA PRO A 65 -5.48 15.98 -17.04
C PRO A 65 -7.01 15.94 -16.89
N VAL A 66 -7.49 16.30 -15.71
CA VAL A 66 -8.93 16.48 -15.45
C VAL A 66 -9.48 17.64 -16.24
N GLN A 67 -10.68 17.50 -16.78
CA GLN A 67 -11.41 18.62 -17.35
C GLN A 67 -11.80 19.61 -16.24
N GLN A 68 -11.46 20.86 -16.40
CA GLN A 68 -11.84 21.92 -15.46
C GLN A 68 -13.35 22.11 -15.40
N TRP A 69 -13.85 22.51 -14.22
CA TRP A 69 -15.26 22.82 -13.99
C TRP A 69 -15.42 24.21 -13.34
N SER A 70 -16.52 24.90 -13.68
CA SER A 70 -16.83 26.25 -13.20
C SER A 70 -17.62 26.29 -11.89
N ASP A 71 -18.51 25.30 -11.70
CA ASP A 71 -19.41 25.25 -10.55
C ASP A 71 -18.72 24.61 -9.33
N VAL A 72 -19.34 24.75 -8.16
CA VAL A 72 -18.85 24.05 -6.97
C VAL A 72 -19.27 22.57 -7.06
N ARG A 73 -18.28 21.67 -7.15
CA ARG A 73 -18.49 20.22 -7.18
C ARG A 73 -18.64 19.69 -5.75
N ALA A 74 -19.69 18.91 -5.51
CA ALA A 74 -19.84 18.17 -4.26
C ALA A 74 -18.76 17.09 -4.15
N ALA A 75 -18.03 17.08 -3.02
CA ALA A 75 -17.01 16.09 -2.68
C ALA A 75 -17.39 15.41 -1.37
N ASN A 76 -18.59 14.82 -1.32
CA ASN A 76 -19.25 14.33 -0.12
C ASN A 76 -19.40 12.79 -0.05
N ALA A 77 -18.99 12.08 -1.11
CA ALA A 77 -19.08 10.63 -1.19
C ALA A 77 -17.87 10.06 -1.94
N TYR A 78 -17.46 8.84 -1.59
CA TYR A 78 -16.48 8.11 -2.37
C TYR A 78 -16.97 7.92 -3.79
N SER A 79 -16.03 8.02 -4.74
CA SER A 79 -16.26 7.56 -6.11
C SER A 79 -16.06 6.05 -6.21
N ALA A 80 -16.31 5.47 -7.38
CA ALA A 80 -16.11 4.05 -7.60
C ALA A 80 -14.66 3.64 -7.31
N ASP A 81 -14.46 2.50 -6.65
CA ASP A 81 -13.17 1.82 -6.64
C ASP A 81 -12.82 1.30 -8.03
N CYS A 82 -11.56 1.06 -8.31
CA CYS A 82 -11.13 0.65 -9.65
C CYS A 82 -11.66 -0.74 -10.02
N MET A 83 -11.90 -0.95 -11.31
CA MET A 83 -12.50 -2.17 -11.84
C MET A 83 -11.75 -3.41 -11.42
N GLN A 84 -12.45 -4.35 -10.79
CA GLN A 84 -11.91 -5.59 -10.19
C GLN A 84 -13.03 -6.60 -9.94
N VAL A 85 -12.67 -7.88 -9.83
CA VAL A 85 -13.53 -8.89 -9.18
C VAL A 85 -13.31 -8.76 -7.68
N PRO A 86 -14.32 -8.35 -6.88
CA PRO A 86 -14.14 -8.24 -5.44
C PRO A 86 -13.65 -9.56 -4.83
N PHE A 87 -12.66 -9.46 -3.97
CA PHE A 87 -12.06 -10.59 -3.29
C PHE A 87 -12.03 -10.33 -1.78
N PRO A 88 -12.50 -11.27 -0.93
CA PRO A 88 -12.68 -11.01 0.49
C PRO A 88 -11.40 -11.04 1.33
N SER A 89 -10.24 -11.21 0.70
CA SER A 89 -8.98 -11.51 1.38
C SER A 89 -8.24 -10.30 1.92
N ASP A 90 -8.55 -9.09 1.47
CA ASP A 90 -7.83 -7.93 1.95
C ASP A 90 -8.47 -7.33 3.21
N ALA A 91 -7.82 -6.38 3.82
CA ALA A 91 -8.14 -5.86 5.14
C ALA A 91 -9.63 -5.52 5.35
N ALA A 92 -10.34 -5.19 4.27
CA ALA A 92 -11.75 -4.82 4.37
C ALA A 92 -12.51 -4.96 3.04
N PRO A 93 -13.84 -5.11 3.09
CA PRO A 93 -14.68 -5.05 1.91
C PRO A 93 -14.67 -3.63 1.30
N LEU A 94 -14.82 -3.57 -0.03
CA LEU A 94 -14.99 -2.30 -0.75
C LEU A 94 -16.22 -1.54 -0.25
N GLY A 95 -16.11 -0.22 -0.16
CA GLY A 95 -17.22 0.68 0.20
C GLY A 95 -18.06 1.08 -1.00
N THR A 96 -17.56 0.87 -2.24
CA THR A 96 -18.24 1.25 -3.49
C THR A 96 -18.20 0.13 -4.51
N LYS A 97 -19.10 0.21 -5.52
CA LYS A 97 -19.09 -0.70 -6.67
C LYS A 97 -17.92 -0.34 -7.60
N PRO A 98 -17.10 -1.30 -8.02
CA PRO A 98 -16.00 -1.05 -8.95
C PRO A 98 -16.44 -0.55 -10.33
N ALA A 99 -15.62 0.36 -10.92
CA ALA A 99 -15.80 0.85 -12.28
C ALA A 99 -14.45 1.20 -12.92
N GLU A 100 -14.41 1.37 -14.25
CA GLU A 100 -13.20 1.87 -14.93
C GLU A 100 -12.95 3.37 -14.66
N ASP A 101 -14.02 4.17 -14.55
CA ASP A 101 -13.94 5.56 -14.11
C ASP A 101 -13.70 5.61 -12.60
N CYS A 102 -12.42 5.55 -12.19
CA CYS A 102 -12.04 5.36 -10.80
C CYS A 102 -10.88 6.26 -10.33
N LEU A 103 -10.34 7.14 -11.16
CA LEU A 103 -9.17 7.95 -10.81
C LEU A 103 -9.53 9.15 -9.93
N TYR A 104 -9.90 8.82 -8.70
CA TYR A 104 -10.34 9.75 -7.67
C TYR A 104 -9.53 9.56 -6.40
N LEU A 105 -9.41 10.66 -5.63
CA LEU A 105 -8.78 10.66 -4.31
C LEU A 105 -9.73 11.22 -3.25
N ASN A 106 -9.36 11.06 -1.99
CA ASN A 106 -10.10 11.55 -0.85
C ASN A 106 -9.13 12.30 0.07
N VAL A 107 -9.61 13.36 0.71
CA VAL A 107 -8.83 14.20 1.63
C VAL A 107 -9.57 14.35 2.94
N TRP A 108 -8.89 14.17 4.07
CA TRP A 108 -9.37 14.50 5.41
C TRP A 108 -8.45 15.52 6.05
N ARG A 109 -9.04 16.50 6.74
CA ARG A 109 -8.30 17.54 7.47
C ARG A 109 -9.02 17.93 8.76
N PRO A 110 -8.36 18.57 9.74
CA PRO A 110 -9.07 19.21 10.85
C PRO A 110 -10.06 20.24 10.33
N ALA A 111 -11.25 20.29 10.91
CA ALA A 111 -12.26 21.28 10.52
C ALA A 111 -11.76 22.72 10.81
N GLY A 112 -12.10 23.63 9.91
CA GLY A 112 -11.67 25.02 10.03
C GLY A 112 -10.21 25.29 9.68
N THR A 113 -9.48 24.30 9.14
CA THR A 113 -8.10 24.49 8.68
C THR A 113 -8.03 25.51 7.56
N ASN A 114 -7.16 26.52 7.69
CA ASN A 114 -6.87 27.50 6.64
C ASN A 114 -5.69 27.03 5.75
N ALA A 115 -5.54 27.67 4.60
CA ALA A 115 -4.50 27.32 3.62
C ALA A 115 -3.05 27.48 4.14
N ASP A 116 -2.84 28.34 5.14
CA ASP A 116 -1.51 28.65 5.69
C ASP A 116 -1.12 27.74 6.86
N ALA A 117 -1.94 26.73 7.20
CA ALA A 117 -1.73 25.89 8.38
C ALA A 117 -0.47 24.99 8.28
N LYS A 118 -0.02 24.67 7.07
CA LYS A 118 1.18 23.85 6.79
C LYS A 118 1.21 22.55 7.60
N LEU A 119 0.08 21.84 7.64
CA LEU A 119 -0.03 20.56 8.32
C LEU A 119 0.77 19.48 7.57
N PRO A 120 1.34 18.49 8.29
CA PRO A 120 1.94 17.32 7.63
C PRO A 120 0.88 16.59 6.81
N VAL A 121 1.28 16.08 5.65
CA VAL A 121 0.44 15.31 4.73
C VAL A 121 0.85 13.86 4.76
N MET A 122 -0.11 12.95 4.85
CA MET A 122 0.12 11.52 4.67
C MET A 122 -0.68 11.03 3.46
N PHE A 123 -0.02 10.31 2.54
CA PHE A 123 -0.60 9.81 1.31
C PHE A 123 -0.64 8.28 1.35
N TRP A 124 -1.85 7.72 1.46
CA TRP A 124 -2.10 6.28 1.57
C TRP A 124 -2.22 5.59 0.22
N ILE A 125 -1.54 4.44 0.08
CA ILE A 125 -1.64 3.52 -1.06
C ILE A 125 -2.07 2.16 -0.52
N TYR A 126 -3.24 1.70 -0.90
CA TYR A 126 -3.79 0.41 -0.47
C TYR A 126 -3.12 -0.78 -1.14
N GLY A 127 -3.22 -1.97 -0.51
CA GLY A 127 -2.74 -3.24 -1.00
C GLY A 127 -3.74 -3.99 -1.88
N GLY A 128 -3.59 -5.34 -1.94
CA GLY A 128 -4.47 -6.21 -2.73
C GLY A 128 -3.83 -6.78 -4.00
N GLY A 129 -2.51 -6.99 -3.99
CA GLY A 129 -1.78 -7.70 -5.05
C GLY A 129 -1.82 -7.03 -6.42
N PHE A 130 -2.09 -5.74 -6.50
CA PHE A 130 -2.31 -4.97 -7.74
C PHE A 130 -3.51 -5.43 -8.57
N VAL A 131 -4.37 -6.28 -8.04
CA VAL A 131 -5.56 -6.80 -8.71
C VAL A 131 -6.85 -6.52 -7.94
N ASN A 132 -6.75 -6.23 -6.65
CA ASN A 132 -7.85 -5.91 -5.74
C ASN A 132 -7.54 -4.67 -4.89
N GLY A 133 -8.54 -4.18 -4.17
CA GLY A 133 -8.43 -3.06 -3.24
C GLY A 133 -9.11 -1.78 -3.74
N GLY A 134 -9.10 -0.75 -2.90
CA GLY A 134 -9.71 0.54 -3.18
C GLY A 134 -9.47 1.51 -2.04
N SER A 135 -9.80 2.79 -2.25
CA SER A 135 -9.68 3.84 -1.23
C SER A 135 -10.95 4.03 -0.39
N SER A 136 -12.02 3.29 -0.70
CA SER A 136 -13.31 3.42 -0.04
C SER A 136 -13.54 2.54 1.22
N PRO A 137 -12.77 1.46 1.51
CA PRO A 137 -12.97 0.66 2.71
C PRO A 137 -12.96 1.48 4.00
N ALA A 138 -13.89 1.15 4.91
CA ALA A 138 -14.06 1.90 6.16
C ALA A 138 -12.81 1.89 7.08
N VAL A 139 -11.95 0.87 6.96
CA VAL A 139 -10.69 0.79 7.72
C VAL A 139 -9.65 1.83 7.27
N TYR A 140 -9.83 2.47 6.12
CA TYR A 140 -8.96 3.52 5.60
C TYR A 140 -9.52 4.93 5.83
N ASP A 141 -10.54 5.10 6.68
CA ASP A 141 -11.07 6.42 7.02
C ASP A 141 -10.00 7.28 7.70
N GLY A 142 -9.74 8.45 7.14
CA GLY A 142 -8.66 9.35 7.57
C GLY A 142 -9.01 10.26 8.74
N SER A 143 -10.20 10.13 9.31
CA SER A 143 -10.68 11.06 10.35
C SER A 143 -9.76 11.09 11.57
N LYS A 144 -9.22 9.95 12.00
CA LYS A 144 -8.32 9.87 13.15
C LYS A 144 -6.98 10.57 12.92
N PHE A 145 -6.45 10.52 11.72
CA PHE A 145 -5.27 11.32 11.34
C PHE A 145 -5.59 12.81 11.35
N ALA A 146 -6.76 13.20 10.83
CA ALA A 146 -7.20 14.58 10.85
C ALA A 146 -7.40 15.11 12.29
N GLU A 147 -8.00 14.32 13.19
CA GLU A 147 -8.11 14.65 14.62
C GLU A 147 -6.74 14.89 15.28
N LYS A 148 -5.67 14.28 14.77
CA LYS A 148 -4.28 14.48 15.19
C LYS A 148 -3.55 15.61 14.45
N GLY A 149 -4.23 16.40 13.63
CA GLY A 149 -3.63 17.53 12.91
C GLY A 149 -2.77 17.12 11.71
N VAL A 150 -3.15 16.07 11.00
CA VAL A 150 -2.56 15.61 9.75
C VAL A 150 -3.59 15.76 8.63
N VAL A 151 -3.16 16.14 7.44
CA VAL A 151 -3.97 16.01 6.23
C VAL A 151 -3.73 14.62 5.65
N LEU A 152 -4.75 13.74 5.71
CA LEU A 152 -4.67 12.43 5.06
C LEU A 152 -5.24 12.52 3.64
N VAL A 153 -4.53 11.89 2.70
CA VAL A 153 -4.98 11.68 1.32
C VAL A 153 -4.95 10.19 1.02
N SER A 154 -6.02 9.64 0.46
CA SER A 154 -6.03 8.30 -0.14
C SER A 154 -6.44 8.38 -1.59
N ALA A 155 -5.85 7.59 -2.47
CA ALA A 155 -6.14 7.63 -3.90
C ALA A 155 -6.38 6.23 -4.48
N ASN A 156 -7.31 6.13 -5.42
CA ASN A 156 -7.42 4.96 -6.26
C ASN A 156 -6.30 4.92 -7.32
N TYR A 157 -5.95 3.71 -7.75
CA TYR A 157 -5.09 3.47 -8.90
C TYR A 157 -5.61 2.26 -9.68
N ARG A 158 -5.42 2.23 -10.99
CA ARG A 158 -5.88 1.14 -11.85
C ARG A 158 -5.24 -0.18 -11.48
N LEU A 159 -6.05 -1.22 -11.50
CA LEU A 159 -5.74 -2.57 -11.04
C LEU A 159 -5.75 -3.58 -12.20
N GLY A 160 -5.17 -4.75 -11.97
CA GLY A 160 -5.20 -5.85 -12.90
C GLY A 160 -4.75 -5.46 -14.31
N ARG A 161 -5.45 -5.94 -15.33
CA ARG A 161 -5.14 -5.60 -16.72
C ARG A 161 -5.46 -4.15 -17.09
N PHE A 162 -6.23 -3.42 -16.31
CA PHE A 162 -6.43 -1.97 -16.52
C PHE A 162 -5.22 -1.16 -16.09
N GLY A 163 -4.52 -1.61 -15.03
CA GLY A 163 -3.36 -0.94 -14.45
C GLY A 163 -2.01 -1.45 -14.94
N PHE A 164 -1.94 -2.75 -15.32
CA PHE A 164 -0.67 -3.42 -15.65
C PHE A 164 -0.84 -4.30 -16.89
N PHE A 165 -0.73 -3.68 -18.05
CA PHE A 165 -0.95 -4.33 -19.33
C PHE A 165 -0.01 -3.76 -20.40
N ALA A 166 0.72 -4.63 -21.09
CA ALA A 166 1.57 -4.28 -22.20
C ALA A 166 1.11 -5.01 -23.47
N PHE A 167 1.23 -4.32 -24.58
CA PHE A 167 0.92 -4.85 -25.89
C PHE A 167 1.79 -4.14 -26.93
N PRO A 168 2.31 -4.80 -27.97
CA PRO A 168 3.26 -4.17 -28.91
C PRO A 168 2.76 -2.87 -29.53
N GLU A 169 1.47 -2.78 -29.83
CA GLU A 169 0.90 -1.56 -30.42
C GLU A 169 0.79 -0.40 -29.41
N LEU A 170 0.63 -0.70 -28.10
CA LEU A 170 0.71 0.33 -27.05
C LEU A 170 2.12 0.91 -26.95
N THR A 171 3.15 0.08 -27.09
CA THR A 171 4.54 0.52 -27.11
C THR A 171 4.83 1.40 -28.32
N LYS A 172 4.31 1.05 -29.49
CA LYS A 172 4.44 1.87 -30.72
C LYS A 172 3.67 3.19 -30.64
N GLU A 173 2.50 3.19 -29.99
CA GLU A 173 1.66 4.39 -29.81
C GLU A 173 2.31 5.42 -28.86
N ASN A 174 3.09 4.97 -27.88
CA ASN A 174 3.68 5.80 -26.84
C ASN A 174 5.19 5.98 -27.06
N ALA A 175 5.56 6.95 -27.90
CA ALA A 175 6.96 7.21 -28.25
C ALA A 175 7.83 7.66 -27.06
N ASP A 176 7.21 8.18 -25.99
CA ASP A 176 7.87 8.56 -24.73
C ASP A 176 8.15 7.39 -23.79
N GLY A 177 7.68 6.18 -24.15
CA GLY A 177 7.85 4.95 -23.38
C GLY A 177 6.97 4.85 -22.13
N MET A 178 5.97 5.72 -21.97
CA MET A 178 5.03 5.69 -20.84
C MET A 178 3.94 4.66 -21.08
N VAL A 179 4.28 3.37 -20.90
CA VAL A 179 3.42 2.24 -21.26
C VAL A 179 3.41 1.17 -20.16
N GLY A 180 2.25 0.59 -19.94
CA GLY A 180 2.07 -0.69 -19.26
C GLY A 180 1.92 -0.63 -17.74
N ASN A 181 2.69 0.16 -17.02
CA ASN A 181 2.59 0.34 -15.57
C ASN A 181 1.66 1.51 -15.21
N TYR A 182 0.44 1.50 -15.76
CA TYR A 182 -0.51 2.62 -15.61
C TYR A 182 -0.94 2.82 -14.15
N GLY A 183 -1.05 1.74 -13.36
CA GLY A 183 -1.37 1.84 -11.93
C GLY A 183 -0.32 2.66 -11.15
N PHE A 184 0.97 2.49 -11.44
CA PHE A 184 2.01 3.34 -10.84
C PHE A 184 1.99 4.77 -11.38
N MET A 185 1.67 4.95 -12.66
CA MET A 185 1.49 6.30 -13.22
C MET A 185 0.34 7.04 -12.56
N ASP A 186 -0.75 6.34 -12.20
CA ASP A 186 -1.89 6.89 -11.47
C ASP A 186 -1.48 7.37 -10.07
N GLN A 187 -0.69 6.58 -9.34
CA GLN A 187 -0.16 6.95 -8.02
C GLN A 187 0.74 8.20 -8.11
N ILE A 188 1.61 8.25 -9.12
CA ILE A 188 2.46 9.42 -9.39
C ILE A 188 1.60 10.65 -9.76
N ALA A 189 0.53 10.47 -10.55
CA ALA A 189 -0.37 11.56 -10.90
C ALA A 189 -1.13 12.09 -9.67
N ALA A 190 -1.59 11.20 -8.77
CA ALA A 190 -2.23 11.59 -7.52
C ALA A 190 -1.25 12.35 -6.59
N LEU A 191 0.01 11.91 -6.50
CA LEU A 191 1.05 12.65 -5.76
C LEU A 191 1.35 14.02 -6.39
N LYS A 192 1.37 14.13 -7.72
CA LYS A 192 1.49 15.44 -8.41
C LYS A 192 0.27 16.33 -8.14
N TRP A 193 -0.93 15.76 -8.04
CA TRP A 193 -2.11 16.49 -7.61
C TRP A 193 -1.95 17.02 -6.17
N VAL A 194 -1.41 16.20 -5.25
CA VAL A 194 -1.10 16.63 -3.87
C VAL A 194 -0.13 17.82 -3.89
N GLN A 195 0.96 17.74 -4.64
CA GLN A 195 1.94 18.82 -4.73
C GLN A 195 1.33 20.15 -5.21
N LYS A 196 0.36 20.08 -6.12
CA LYS A 196 -0.31 21.29 -6.66
C LYS A 196 -1.38 21.87 -5.75
N ASN A 197 -2.13 21.01 -5.05
CA ASN A 197 -3.42 21.41 -4.49
C ASN A 197 -3.48 21.35 -2.96
N ILE A 198 -2.61 20.59 -2.30
CA ILE A 198 -2.79 20.27 -0.88
C ILE A 198 -2.68 21.48 0.05
N SER A 199 -1.98 22.54 -0.37
CA SER A 199 -1.92 23.81 0.38
C SER A 199 -3.31 24.44 0.54
N ALA A 200 -4.19 24.30 -0.46
CA ALA A 200 -5.57 24.78 -0.35
C ALA A 200 -6.38 24.05 0.74
N PHE A 201 -5.95 22.85 1.10
CA PHE A 201 -6.50 22.05 2.22
C PHE A 201 -5.73 22.28 3.53
N GLY A 202 -4.76 23.19 3.56
CA GLY A 202 -3.91 23.48 4.72
C GLY A 202 -2.76 22.51 4.92
N GLY A 203 -2.51 21.59 3.99
CA GLY A 203 -1.36 20.68 4.01
C GLY A 203 -0.08 21.36 3.49
N ASP A 204 1.07 20.88 3.95
CA ASP A 204 2.38 21.32 3.45
C ASP A 204 2.88 20.39 2.35
N PRO A 205 2.97 20.84 1.08
CA PRO A 205 3.49 20.02 -0.02
C PRO A 205 4.97 19.64 0.15
N ALA A 206 5.74 20.38 0.98
CA ALA A 206 7.11 20.02 1.32
C ALA A 206 7.21 18.93 2.42
N ASN A 207 6.10 18.62 3.10
CA ASN A 207 6.04 17.68 4.20
C ASN A 207 5.05 16.54 3.92
N VAL A 208 5.26 15.82 2.82
CA VAL A 208 4.44 14.68 2.40
C VAL A 208 5.12 13.37 2.80
N THR A 209 4.40 12.51 3.52
CA THR A 209 4.80 11.13 3.82
C THR A 209 3.96 10.18 2.98
N VAL A 210 4.59 9.42 2.09
CA VAL A 210 3.91 8.33 1.37
C VAL A 210 3.94 7.06 2.22
N PHE A 211 2.80 6.36 2.33
CA PHE A 211 2.74 5.10 3.06
C PHE A 211 1.76 4.12 2.41
N GLY A 212 2.00 2.85 2.61
CA GLY A 212 1.16 1.81 2.02
C GLY A 212 1.51 0.42 2.52
N GLU A 213 0.56 -0.48 2.42
CA GLU A 213 0.65 -1.86 2.88
C GLU A 213 0.60 -2.83 1.71
N SER A 214 1.30 -4.00 1.82
CA SER A 214 1.30 -5.06 0.80
C SER A 214 1.68 -4.52 -0.58
N ALA A 215 0.83 -4.68 -1.60
CA ALA A 215 1.04 -4.06 -2.91
C ALA A 215 1.18 -2.52 -2.83
N GLY A 216 0.56 -1.86 -1.85
CA GLY A 216 0.77 -0.45 -1.53
C GLY A 216 2.18 -0.19 -1.00
N GLY A 217 2.70 -1.04 -0.12
CA GLY A 217 4.08 -0.98 0.35
C GLY A 217 5.10 -1.24 -0.77
N PHE A 218 4.82 -2.21 -1.67
CA PHE A 218 5.59 -2.39 -2.91
C PHE A 218 5.53 -1.15 -3.81
N SER A 219 4.38 -0.47 -3.87
CA SER A 219 4.23 0.80 -4.57
C SER A 219 5.11 1.88 -3.96
N VAL A 220 5.20 1.96 -2.62
CA VAL A 220 6.13 2.90 -1.94
C VAL A 220 7.59 2.58 -2.30
N SER A 221 7.99 1.29 -2.30
CA SER A 221 9.32 0.87 -2.76
C SER A 221 9.57 1.28 -4.22
N MET A 222 8.58 1.11 -5.09
CA MET A 222 8.67 1.54 -6.49
C MET A 222 8.80 3.07 -6.59
N LEU A 223 8.02 3.84 -5.82
CA LEU A 223 8.11 5.31 -5.78
C LEU A 223 9.48 5.76 -5.28
N LEU A 224 10.07 5.10 -4.29
CA LEU A 224 11.43 5.37 -3.79
C LEU A 224 12.51 5.10 -4.85
N THR A 225 12.22 4.29 -5.87
CA THR A 225 13.17 3.88 -6.91
C THR A 225 12.86 4.45 -8.30
N SER A 226 11.70 5.10 -8.48
CA SER A 226 11.30 5.69 -9.77
C SER A 226 11.81 7.13 -9.92
N PRO A 227 12.38 7.51 -11.07
CA PRO A 227 12.77 8.90 -11.32
C PRO A 227 11.58 9.86 -11.42
N LEU A 228 10.38 9.35 -11.73
CA LEU A 228 9.19 10.15 -11.96
C LEU A 228 8.51 10.65 -10.67
N SER A 229 8.92 10.11 -9.52
CA SER A 229 8.42 10.48 -8.19
C SER A 229 9.33 11.45 -7.45
N GLN A 230 10.41 11.92 -8.08
CA GLN A 230 11.38 12.83 -7.47
C GLN A 230 10.71 14.10 -6.94
N GLY A 231 10.95 14.39 -5.64
CA GLY A 231 10.44 15.59 -4.99
C GLY A 231 8.94 15.59 -4.69
N LEU A 232 8.23 14.47 -4.93
CA LEU A 232 6.80 14.38 -4.65
C LEU A 232 6.49 14.04 -3.18
N PHE A 233 7.47 13.56 -2.44
CA PHE A 233 7.35 13.27 -1.00
C PHE A 233 8.69 13.45 -0.29
N SER A 234 8.65 13.60 1.01
CA SER A 234 9.82 13.85 1.87
C SER A 234 10.07 12.74 2.90
N LYS A 235 9.16 11.79 3.05
CA LYS A 235 9.26 10.63 3.95
C LYS A 235 8.50 9.44 3.39
N ALA A 236 8.87 8.23 3.79
CA ALA A 236 8.22 7.00 3.34
C ALA A 236 7.98 6.02 4.50
N ILE A 237 6.84 5.30 4.44
CA ILE A 237 6.54 4.19 5.33
C ILE A 237 6.17 2.99 4.45
N ILE A 238 6.81 1.85 4.67
CA ILE A 238 6.57 0.60 3.95
C ILE A 238 6.03 -0.43 4.95
N GLU A 239 4.79 -0.82 4.77
CA GLU A 239 4.11 -1.82 5.60
C GLU A 239 4.02 -3.12 4.79
N SER A 240 4.73 -4.17 5.21
CA SER A 240 4.77 -5.47 4.53
C SER A 240 4.95 -5.38 3.00
N GLY A 241 5.87 -4.50 2.56
CA GLY A 241 6.01 -4.08 1.15
C GLY A 241 7.23 -4.66 0.42
N GLY A 242 7.91 -5.66 0.97
CA GLY A 242 9.08 -6.28 0.34
C GLY A 242 10.28 -5.33 0.25
N GLY A 243 10.98 -5.36 -0.88
CA GLY A 243 12.20 -4.54 -1.11
C GLY A 243 13.33 -5.32 -1.80
N ARG A 244 13.13 -6.62 -1.95
CA ARG A 244 14.00 -7.50 -2.74
C ARG A 244 13.33 -7.88 -4.06
N THR A 245 14.09 -8.45 -4.99
CA THR A 245 13.68 -8.81 -6.36
C THR A 245 12.70 -10.00 -6.44
N ASN A 246 12.31 -10.61 -5.37
CA ASN A 246 11.97 -12.05 -5.30
C ASN A 246 10.51 -12.44 -5.54
N LEU A 247 9.59 -11.52 -5.73
CA LEU A 247 8.20 -11.88 -5.98
C LEU A 247 7.96 -12.04 -7.50
N GLY A 248 8.01 -13.29 -7.95
CA GLY A 248 7.63 -13.65 -9.33
C GLY A 248 8.72 -13.50 -10.41
N GLY A 249 9.96 -13.16 -10.03
CA GLY A 249 11.06 -12.94 -10.98
C GLY A 249 10.99 -11.58 -11.67
N GLN A 250 12.09 -11.22 -12.37
CA GLN A 250 12.15 -9.97 -13.15
C GLN A 250 11.42 -10.17 -14.48
N ARG A 251 10.34 -9.46 -14.68
CA ARG A 251 9.64 -9.36 -15.97
C ARG A 251 9.98 -8.03 -16.63
N TYR A 252 10.31 -8.05 -17.90
CA TYR A 252 10.57 -6.86 -18.71
C TYR A 252 9.44 -6.59 -19.68
N LEU A 253 9.33 -5.35 -20.15
CA LEU A 253 8.29 -4.91 -21.09
C LEU A 253 8.24 -5.81 -22.33
N ASN A 254 9.33 -5.92 -23.07
CA ASN A 254 9.39 -6.57 -24.38
C ASN A 254 10.49 -7.64 -24.52
N THR A 255 11.26 -7.87 -23.47
CA THR A 255 12.37 -8.82 -23.47
C THR A 255 12.10 -9.96 -22.50
N ALA A 256 12.25 -11.20 -22.93
CA ALA A 256 12.25 -12.37 -22.05
C ALA A 256 13.68 -12.71 -21.63
N LEU A 257 13.88 -13.01 -20.35
CA LEU A 257 15.16 -13.53 -19.86
C LEU A 257 15.26 -15.04 -20.16
N PRO A 258 16.46 -15.56 -20.44
CA PRO A 258 16.70 -17.00 -20.50
C PRO A 258 16.23 -17.65 -19.17
N ASN A 259 15.36 -18.63 -19.24
CA ASN A 259 14.76 -19.31 -18.07
C ASN A 259 13.96 -18.40 -17.12
N GLY A 260 13.63 -17.18 -17.54
CA GLY A 260 12.81 -16.21 -16.81
C GLY A 260 11.37 -16.20 -17.29
N PRO A 261 10.53 -15.33 -16.68
CA PRO A 261 9.16 -15.15 -17.13
C PRO A 261 9.10 -14.54 -18.54
N ALA A 262 8.02 -14.85 -19.28
CA ALA A 262 7.74 -14.22 -20.56
C ALA A 262 7.65 -12.69 -20.42
N SER A 263 7.98 -11.93 -21.48
CA SER A 263 7.85 -10.46 -21.47
C SER A 263 6.40 -10.04 -21.26
N ALA A 264 6.20 -8.82 -20.74
CA ALA A 264 4.85 -8.28 -20.52
C ALA A 264 4.05 -8.18 -21.82
N GLU A 265 4.69 -7.81 -22.93
CA GLU A 265 4.03 -7.80 -24.25
C GLU A 265 3.62 -9.20 -24.70
N SER A 266 4.45 -10.23 -24.45
CA SER A 266 4.09 -11.63 -24.77
C SER A 266 2.86 -12.09 -24.00
N VAL A 267 2.77 -11.71 -22.70
CA VAL A 267 1.59 -11.99 -21.86
C VAL A 267 0.37 -11.23 -22.36
N GLY A 268 0.53 -9.98 -22.82
CA GLY A 268 -0.57 -9.22 -23.43
C GLY A 268 -1.07 -9.82 -24.75
N ILE A 269 -0.16 -10.37 -25.57
CA ILE A 269 -0.53 -11.11 -26.79
C ILE A 269 -1.31 -12.38 -26.43
N GLU A 270 -0.90 -13.10 -25.40
CA GLU A 270 -1.61 -14.28 -24.90
C GLU A 270 -3.03 -13.92 -24.43
N PHE A 271 -3.17 -12.84 -23.67
CA PHE A 271 -4.48 -12.32 -23.29
C PHE A 271 -5.34 -11.96 -24.52
N ALA A 272 -4.80 -11.22 -25.50
CA ALA A 272 -5.51 -10.83 -26.71
C ALA A 272 -6.08 -12.06 -27.45
N ARG A 273 -5.28 -13.12 -27.61
CA ARG A 273 -5.72 -14.38 -28.19
C ARG A 273 -6.82 -15.05 -27.38
N SER A 274 -6.73 -15.03 -26.07
CA SER A 274 -7.73 -15.65 -25.17
C SER A 274 -9.12 -15.01 -25.28
N VAL A 275 -9.19 -13.75 -25.72
CA VAL A 275 -10.44 -13.01 -25.95
C VAL A 275 -10.79 -12.89 -27.44
N GLY A 276 -10.15 -13.69 -28.29
CA GLY A 276 -10.47 -13.78 -29.73
C GLY A 276 -9.95 -12.62 -30.59
N VAL A 277 -8.96 -11.88 -30.10
CA VAL A 277 -8.29 -10.80 -30.83
C VAL A 277 -6.99 -11.33 -31.43
N ASP A 278 -6.89 -11.39 -32.75
CA ASP A 278 -5.65 -11.68 -33.44
C ASP A 278 -4.62 -10.56 -33.20
N ALA A 279 -3.46 -10.95 -32.71
CA ALA A 279 -2.53 -10.04 -32.02
C ALA A 279 -1.55 -9.38 -33.00
N THR A 280 -2.02 -8.73 -34.05
CA THR A 280 -1.16 -7.96 -34.96
C THR A 280 -1.84 -6.68 -35.44
N GLY A 281 -1.08 -5.57 -35.45
CA GLY A 281 -1.47 -4.32 -36.03
C GLY A 281 -2.41 -3.44 -35.16
N LYS A 282 -2.66 -2.23 -35.67
CA LYS A 282 -3.48 -1.21 -34.99
C LYS A 282 -4.91 -1.71 -34.72
N ASP A 283 -5.50 -2.45 -35.64
CA ASP A 283 -6.86 -3.00 -35.50
C ASP A 283 -7.01 -3.93 -34.30
N ALA A 284 -5.92 -4.61 -33.89
CA ALA A 284 -5.92 -5.43 -32.66
C ALA A 284 -6.06 -4.58 -31.41
N LEU A 285 -5.33 -3.46 -31.31
CA LEU A 285 -5.43 -2.54 -30.18
C LEU A 285 -6.82 -1.90 -30.11
N ASP A 286 -7.37 -1.48 -31.23
CA ASP A 286 -8.71 -0.89 -31.30
C ASP A 286 -9.77 -1.92 -30.84
N LYS A 287 -9.67 -3.19 -31.27
CA LYS A 287 -10.54 -4.27 -30.76
C LYS A 287 -10.39 -4.49 -29.26
N LEU A 288 -9.17 -4.48 -28.73
CA LEU A 288 -8.91 -4.63 -27.31
C LEU A 288 -9.52 -3.48 -26.50
N ARG A 289 -9.44 -2.22 -26.96
CA ARG A 289 -10.07 -1.05 -26.31
C ARG A 289 -11.59 -1.12 -26.32
N HIS A 290 -12.20 -1.80 -27.30
CA HIS A 290 -13.65 -1.99 -27.40
C HIS A 290 -14.20 -3.19 -26.61
N LEU A 291 -13.33 -3.99 -25.97
CA LEU A 291 -13.78 -5.04 -25.05
C LEU A 291 -14.58 -4.42 -23.89
N SER A 292 -15.60 -5.12 -23.41
CA SER A 292 -16.26 -4.71 -22.17
C SER A 292 -15.28 -4.78 -20.98
N ALA A 293 -15.57 -4.05 -19.91
CA ALA A 293 -14.74 -4.09 -18.71
C ALA A 293 -14.66 -5.51 -18.13
N GLU A 294 -15.76 -6.26 -18.18
CA GLU A 294 -15.83 -7.65 -17.73
C GLU A 294 -14.96 -8.58 -18.58
N GLN A 295 -14.88 -8.35 -19.90
CA GLN A 295 -14.00 -9.13 -20.78
C GLN A 295 -12.52 -8.87 -20.49
N VAL A 296 -12.14 -7.61 -20.25
CA VAL A 296 -10.76 -7.25 -19.84
C VAL A 296 -10.44 -7.85 -18.48
N LEU A 297 -11.37 -7.77 -17.54
CA LEU A 297 -11.21 -8.28 -16.18
C LEU A 297 -11.13 -9.81 -16.16
N GLY A 298 -12.03 -10.50 -16.85
CA GLY A 298 -12.19 -11.95 -16.75
C GLY A 298 -12.46 -12.37 -15.30
N ASN A 299 -11.72 -13.36 -14.83
CA ASN A 299 -11.78 -13.85 -13.45
C ASN A 299 -10.58 -13.40 -12.60
N LEU A 300 -9.87 -12.34 -13.00
CA LEU A 300 -8.63 -11.90 -12.36
C LEU A 300 -8.90 -11.33 -10.96
N ASN A 301 -8.31 -11.97 -9.96
CA ASN A 301 -8.30 -11.54 -8.56
C ASN A 301 -7.07 -12.12 -7.85
N MET A 302 -6.90 -11.90 -6.55
CA MET A 302 -5.75 -12.40 -5.79
C MET A 302 -5.56 -13.92 -5.84
N ALA A 303 -6.61 -14.72 -5.96
CA ALA A 303 -6.49 -16.17 -6.09
C ALA A 303 -6.04 -16.62 -7.49
N THR A 304 -6.21 -15.78 -8.51
CA THR A 304 -5.96 -16.12 -9.91
C THR A 304 -4.86 -15.29 -10.57
N MET A 305 -4.25 -14.34 -9.85
CA MET A 305 -3.26 -13.41 -10.40
C MET A 305 -2.00 -14.07 -10.99
N ASN A 306 -1.71 -15.30 -10.59
CA ASN A 306 -0.57 -16.07 -11.11
C ASN A 306 -0.93 -16.91 -12.36
N GLN A 307 -2.16 -16.81 -12.87
CA GLN A 307 -2.57 -17.51 -14.09
C GLN A 307 -2.07 -16.79 -15.35
N PRO A 308 -1.98 -17.50 -16.50
CA PRO A 308 -1.63 -16.91 -17.79
C PRO A 308 -2.49 -15.70 -18.17
N GLY A 309 -1.92 -14.76 -18.94
CA GLY A 309 -2.63 -13.58 -19.44
C GLY A 309 -2.70 -12.38 -18.46
N TYR A 310 -1.92 -12.40 -17.36
CA TYR A 310 -1.68 -11.23 -16.51
C TYR A 310 -0.18 -11.09 -16.20
N ALA A 311 0.38 -9.94 -16.53
CA ALA A 311 1.80 -9.70 -16.38
C ALA A 311 2.18 -9.25 -14.95
N GLY A 312 1.26 -8.60 -14.21
CA GLY A 312 1.60 -7.82 -13.03
C GLY A 312 2.46 -6.60 -13.37
N PRO A 313 3.01 -5.90 -12.38
CA PRO A 313 4.05 -4.89 -12.57
C PRO A 313 5.30 -5.46 -13.24
N PHE A 314 5.98 -4.65 -14.05
CA PHE A 314 7.17 -5.08 -14.79
C PHE A 314 8.17 -3.92 -15.01
N ILE A 315 9.40 -4.26 -15.37
CA ILE A 315 10.45 -3.29 -15.68
C ILE A 315 10.21 -2.75 -17.10
N ASP A 316 9.87 -1.45 -17.20
CA ASP A 316 9.61 -0.75 -18.47
C ASP A 316 10.75 0.21 -18.85
N GLY A 317 11.70 0.46 -17.95
CA GLY A 317 12.83 1.36 -18.15
C GLY A 317 12.47 2.85 -18.07
N ARG A 318 11.25 3.20 -17.62
CA ARG A 318 10.76 4.58 -17.45
C ARG A 318 10.15 4.83 -16.08
N VAL A 319 9.03 4.17 -15.77
CA VAL A 319 8.39 4.23 -14.46
C VAL A 319 9.13 3.31 -13.49
N VAL A 320 9.40 2.09 -13.91
CA VAL A 320 10.16 1.07 -13.21
C VAL A 320 11.47 0.84 -13.96
N LEU A 321 12.55 1.46 -13.47
CA LEU A 321 13.87 1.39 -14.14
C LEU A 321 14.52 0.03 -14.01
N SER A 322 14.39 -0.60 -12.85
CA SER A 322 14.96 -1.89 -12.50
C SER A 322 14.20 -2.44 -11.30
N ASP A 323 14.57 -3.63 -10.84
CA ASP A 323 14.06 -4.16 -9.58
C ASP A 323 14.52 -3.28 -8.39
N PRO A 324 13.71 -3.17 -7.32
CA PRO A 324 14.03 -2.30 -6.19
C PRO A 324 15.38 -2.62 -5.53
N GLN A 325 15.73 -3.89 -5.38
CA GLN A 325 17.01 -4.31 -4.79
C GLN A 325 18.20 -3.73 -5.54
N SER A 326 18.20 -3.83 -6.87
CA SER A 326 19.28 -3.29 -7.71
C SER A 326 19.39 -1.77 -7.58
N VAL A 327 18.26 -1.06 -7.51
CA VAL A 327 18.25 0.40 -7.34
C VAL A 327 18.78 0.79 -5.96
N TYR A 328 18.35 0.14 -4.89
CA TYR A 328 18.83 0.39 -3.53
C TYR A 328 20.35 0.13 -3.42
N LEU A 329 20.83 -1.02 -3.92
CA LEU A 329 22.27 -1.35 -3.89
C LEU A 329 23.14 -0.38 -4.71
N SER A 330 22.57 0.26 -5.72
CA SER A 330 23.29 1.28 -6.51
C SER A 330 23.33 2.66 -5.86
N GLY A 331 22.62 2.89 -4.74
CA GLY A 331 22.43 4.18 -4.11
C GLY A 331 21.57 5.14 -4.94
N ALA A 332 20.81 4.64 -5.94
CA ALA A 332 19.98 5.46 -6.81
C ALA A 332 18.54 5.67 -6.26
N GLY A 333 18.19 5.11 -5.12
CA GLY A 333 16.93 5.33 -4.42
C GLY A 333 16.76 6.77 -3.88
N TRP A 334 15.54 7.24 -3.56
CA TRP A 334 15.32 8.55 -2.95
C TRP A 334 15.79 8.55 -1.49
N HIS A 335 16.59 9.53 -1.12
CA HIS A 335 17.16 9.67 0.22
C HIS A 335 16.18 10.45 1.12
N VAL A 336 15.27 9.75 1.75
CA VAL A 336 14.27 10.30 2.68
C VAL A 336 14.26 9.46 3.97
N PRO A 337 13.82 9.98 5.11
CA PRO A 337 13.54 9.16 6.29
C PRO A 337 12.57 8.02 5.96
N LEU A 338 12.87 6.82 6.48
CA LEU A 338 12.12 5.60 6.23
C LEU A 338 11.62 4.97 7.53
N MET A 339 10.38 4.55 7.56
CA MET A 339 9.85 3.58 8.50
C MET A 339 9.41 2.35 7.72
N ILE A 340 9.77 1.14 8.18
CA ILE A 340 9.49 -0.09 7.46
C ILE A 340 9.27 -1.24 8.44
N GLY A 341 8.36 -2.15 8.13
CA GLY A 341 8.15 -3.32 8.97
C GLY A 341 7.20 -4.33 8.39
N THR A 342 6.91 -5.35 9.20
CA THR A 342 6.13 -6.52 8.82
C THR A 342 5.32 -7.07 9.99
N ASN A 343 4.38 -7.95 9.69
CA ASN A 343 3.58 -8.64 10.69
C ASN A 343 4.26 -9.94 11.17
N SER A 344 3.99 -10.35 12.39
CA SER A 344 4.61 -11.55 13.00
C SER A 344 4.17 -12.87 12.33
N MET A 345 3.09 -12.82 11.56
CA MET A 345 2.57 -13.93 10.78
C MET A 345 2.20 -13.43 9.36
N ASP A 346 3.18 -12.79 8.72
CA ASP A 346 3.06 -12.20 7.40
C ASP A 346 2.97 -13.23 6.28
N ILE A 347 2.91 -12.82 5.01
CA ILE A 347 2.77 -13.74 3.88
C ILE A 347 3.95 -14.72 3.80
N GLY A 348 3.62 -15.99 3.80
CA GLY A 348 4.54 -17.09 3.57
C GLY A 348 3.88 -18.18 2.72
N PHE A 349 4.62 -18.70 1.74
CA PHE A 349 4.19 -19.81 0.89
C PHE A 349 5.24 -20.91 0.94
N GLY A 350 4.83 -22.15 0.73
CA GLY A 350 5.81 -23.20 0.69
C GLY A 350 5.31 -24.45 -0.02
N PHE A 351 6.22 -25.09 -0.78
CA PHE A 351 5.92 -26.24 -1.63
C PHE A 351 6.92 -27.39 -1.45
N ALA A 352 7.87 -27.29 -0.50
CA ALA A 352 8.82 -28.35 -0.23
C ALA A 352 8.09 -29.60 0.32
N ARG A 353 8.47 -30.77 -0.17
CA ARG A 353 7.87 -32.04 0.20
C ARG A 353 8.37 -32.54 1.56
N ASP A 354 9.58 -32.13 1.91
CA ASP A 354 10.25 -32.49 3.16
C ASP A 354 11.26 -31.40 3.60
N LYS A 355 11.84 -31.57 4.79
CA LYS A 355 12.83 -30.62 5.33
C LYS A 355 14.16 -30.63 4.57
N GLU A 356 14.50 -31.73 3.91
CA GLU A 356 15.70 -31.79 3.09
C GLU A 356 15.58 -30.87 1.88
N GLU A 357 14.48 -30.98 1.15
CA GLU A 357 14.15 -30.09 0.03
C GLU A 357 14.02 -28.63 0.49
N LEU A 358 13.42 -28.39 1.66
CA LEU A 358 13.26 -27.04 2.22
C LEU A 358 14.59 -26.34 2.48
N PHE A 359 15.56 -27.05 3.07
CA PHE A 359 16.83 -26.47 3.46
C PHE A 359 17.96 -26.63 2.42
N ALA A 360 17.78 -27.46 1.38
CA ALA A 360 18.76 -27.63 0.31
C ALA A 360 19.20 -26.30 -0.36
N PRO A 361 18.32 -25.33 -0.62
CA PRO A 361 18.70 -24.06 -1.23
C PRO A 361 19.69 -23.21 -0.43
N PHE A 362 19.84 -23.42 0.87
CA PHE A 362 20.79 -22.71 1.72
C PHE A 362 22.25 -23.14 1.49
N GLY A 363 22.51 -24.22 0.74
CA GLY A 363 23.84 -24.66 0.35
C GLY A 363 24.77 -24.86 1.54
N ASN A 364 25.89 -24.12 1.58
CA ASN A 364 26.88 -24.22 2.67
C ASN A 364 26.36 -23.74 4.04
N ASP A 365 25.30 -22.94 4.07
CA ASP A 365 24.68 -22.45 5.30
C ASP A 365 23.47 -23.32 5.76
N ARG A 366 23.26 -24.49 5.14
CA ARG A 366 22.14 -25.39 5.44
C ARG A 366 22.04 -25.74 6.93
N GLU A 367 23.16 -26.11 7.58
CA GLU A 367 23.15 -26.46 9.00
C GLU A 367 22.81 -25.25 9.90
N LYS A 368 23.26 -24.06 9.54
CA LYS A 368 22.90 -22.82 10.22
C LYS A 368 21.40 -22.51 10.05
N ALA A 369 20.87 -22.75 8.85
CA ALA A 369 19.45 -22.55 8.58
C ALA A 369 18.59 -23.54 9.39
N ILE A 370 18.97 -24.82 9.45
CA ILE A 370 18.30 -25.80 10.29
C ILE A 370 18.33 -25.36 11.76
N ALA A 371 19.50 -24.97 12.28
CA ALA A 371 19.64 -24.51 13.66
C ALA A 371 18.80 -23.27 13.97
N ALA A 372 18.62 -22.37 13.00
CA ALA A 372 17.83 -21.14 13.17
C ALA A 372 16.32 -21.37 13.06
N TYR A 373 15.86 -22.23 12.14
CA TYR A 373 14.43 -22.44 11.85
C TYR A 373 13.82 -23.65 12.55
N ASP A 374 14.62 -24.68 12.83
CA ASP A 374 14.17 -25.93 13.46
C ASP A 374 15.22 -26.47 14.44
N PRO A 375 15.57 -25.72 15.50
CA PRO A 375 16.69 -26.05 16.41
C PRO A 375 16.53 -27.38 17.12
N THR A 376 15.31 -27.91 17.23
CA THR A 376 15.04 -29.22 17.85
C THR A 376 14.96 -30.37 16.85
N GLY A 377 14.92 -30.06 15.54
CA GLY A 377 14.65 -31.02 14.46
C GLY A 377 13.21 -31.55 14.44
N LYS A 378 12.35 -31.14 15.39
CA LYS A 378 10.99 -31.64 15.60
C LYS A 378 9.89 -30.70 15.09
N GLY A 379 10.24 -29.54 14.52
CA GLY A 379 9.27 -28.61 13.93
C GLY A 379 8.42 -29.30 12.86
N GLU A 380 7.13 -28.99 12.82
CA GLU A 380 6.27 -29.47 11.76
C GLU A 380 6.67 -28.83 10.43
N LEU A 381 6.75 -29.61 9.34
CA LEU A 381 7.23 -29.14 8.03
C LEU A 381 6.51 -27.87 7.56
N ARG A 382 5.19 -27.85 7.63
CA ARG A 382 4.39 -26.69 7.17
C ARG A 382 4.72 -25.43 7.95
N THR A 383 4.89 -25.54 9.27
CA THR A 383 5.24 -24.40 10.13
C THR A 383 6.62 -23.85 9.79
N VAL A 384 7.62 -24.73 9.68
CA VAL A 384 9.00 -24.33 9.36
C VAL A 384 9.07 -23.72 7.94
N GLN A 385 8.40 -24.34 6.99
CA GLN A 385 8.31 -23.89 5.61
C GLN A 385 7.64 -22.51 5.49
N TYR A 386 6.56 -22.29 6.23
CA TYR A 386 5.89 -20.99 6.31
C TYR A 386 6.85 -19.92 6.83
N GLN A 387 7.58 -20.20 7.92
CA GLN A 387 8.54 -19.26 8.50
C GLN A 387 9.69 -18.93 7.54
N VAL A 388 10.29 -19.94 6.90
CA VAL A 388 11.35 -19.73 5.89
C VAL A 388 10.84 -18.86 4.74
N SER A 389 9.64 -19.13 4.28
CA SER A 389 9.02 -18.37 3.17
C SER A 389 8.67 -16.95 3.58
N MET A 390 8.05 -16.76 4.74
CA MET A 390 7.69 -15.44 5.29
C MET A 390 8.93 -14.56 5.45
N ASP A 391 9.99 -15.08 6.05
CA ASP A 391 11.23 -14.34 6.23
C ASP A 391 11.85 -13.94 4.89
N ARG A 392 11.82 -14.85 3.92
CA ARG A 392 12.36 -14.60 2.58
C ARG A 392 11.58 -13.53 1.80
N PHE A 393 10.26 -13.49 1.94
CA PHE A 393 9.41 -12.61 1.13
C PHE A 393 9.12 -11.27 1.78
N MET A 394 9.04 -11.21 3.12
CA MET A 394 8.58 -10.02 3.83
C MET A 394 9.59 -9.51 4.85
N VAL A 395 10.04 -10.35 5.79
CA VAL A 395 10.77 -9.86 6.98
C VAL A 395 12.21 -9.48 6.64
N GLU A 396 12.96 -10.37 5.98
CA GLU A 396 14.33 -10.07 5.57
C GLU A 396 14.41 -8.94 4.54
N PRO A 397 13.51 -8.83 3.55
CA PRO A 397 13.46 -7.67 2.67
C PRO A 397 13.25 -6.33 3.38
N ALA A 398 12.41 -6.27 4.41
CA ALA A 398 12.23 -5.05 5.21
C ALA A 398 13.53 -4.68 5.94
N ARG A 399 14.15 -5.63 6.63
CA ARG A 399 15.46 -5.46 7.29
C ARG A 399 16.56 -5.05 6.30
N PHE A 400 16.58 -5.65 5.10
CA PHE A 400 17.52 -5.28 4.04
C PHE A 400 17.38 -3.82 3.65
N VAL A 401 16.17 -3.34 3.37
CA VAL A 401 15.94 -1.93 2.99
C VAL A 401 16.31 -1.00 4.14
N ALA A 402 15.91 -1.31 5.39
CA ALA A 402 16.33 -0.55 6.57
C ALA A 402 17.86 -0.45 6.67
N SER A 403 18.57 -1.56 6.41
CA SER A 403 20.04 -1.60 6.45
C SER A 403 20.71 -0.72 5.39
N ILE A 404 20.15 -0.66 4.18
CA ILE A 404 20.65 0.22 3.10
C ILE A 404 20.49 1.69 3.53
N PHE A 405 19.30 2.10 3.97
CA PHE A 405 19.06 3.47 4.40
C PHE A 405 19.97 3.86 5.57
N ALA A 406 20.12 2.99 6.57
CA ALA A 406 21.01 3.21 7.69
C ALA A 406 22.49 3.32 7.25
N SER A 407 22.94 2.50 6.29
CA SER A 407 24.31 2.56 5.77
C SER A 407 24.62 3.84 5.00
N GLU A 408 23.61 4.46 4.42
CA GLU A 408 23.66 5.77 3.77
C GLU A 408 23.54 6.95 4.74
N GLY A 409 23.45 6.68 6.06
CA GLY A 409 23.30 7.70 7.11
C GLY A 409 21.90 8.28 7.23
N LEU A 410 20.92 7.70 6.56
CA LEU A 410 19.53 8.16 6.60
C LEU A 410 18.80 7.64 7.85
N PRO A 411 17.85 8.41 8.40
CA PRO A 411 16.98 7.89 9.46
C PRO A 411 16.14 6.72 8.94
N ALA A 412 16.35 5.54 9.52
CA ALA A 412 15.58 4.35 9.26
C ALA A 412 15.04 3.80 10.58
N TYR A 413 13.79 3.35 10.57
CA TYR A 413 13.10 2.79 11.72
C TYR A 413 12.43 1.49 11.30
N GLU A 414 12.74 0.40 12.01
CA GLU A 414 12.15 -0.90 11.73
C GLU A 414 11.10 -1.26 12.78
N TYR A 415 10.00 -1.90 12.36
CA TYR A 415 8.99 -2.41 13.27
C TYR A 415 8.59 -3.85 12.95
N ARG A 416 8.02 -4.47 13.97
CA ARG A 416 7.27 -5.72 13.88
C ARG A 416 5.91 -5.51 14.51
N PHE A 417 4.87 -5.99 13.85
CA PHE A 417 3.53 -6.00 14.41
C PHE A 417 3.20 -7.42 14.88
N SER A 418 3.28 -7.65 16.19
CA SER A 418 3.03 -8.94 16.84
C SER A 418 1.69 -8.97 17.57
N TYR A 419 1.00 -7.84 17.66
CA TYR A 419 -0.27 -7.74 18.35
C TYR A 419 -1.38 -8.48 17.61
N VAL A 420 -2.09 -9.33 18.33
CA VAL A 420 -3.30 -9.99 17.85
C VAL A 420 -4.48 -9.40 18.60
N ALA A 421 -5.49 -8.91 17.85
CA ALA A 421 -6.72 -8.41 18.45
C ALA A 421 -7.34 -9.45 19.39
N LYS A 422 -7.82 -9.03 20.54
CA LYS A 422 -8.25 -9.92 21.63
C LYS A 422 -9.23 -10.99 21.18
N SER A 423 -10.19 -10.64 20.36
CA SER A 423 -11.19 -11.55 19.81
C SER A 423 -10.64 -12.59 18.84
N MET A 424 -9.40 -12.39 18.35
CA MET A 424 -8.77 -13.26 17.35
C MET A 424 -7.69 -14.18 17.93
N ARG A 425 -7.26 -14.00 19.18
CA ARG A 425 -6.15 -14.74 19.80
C ARG A 425 -6.33 -16.27 19.83
N SER A 426 -7.57 -16.75 19.87
CA SER A 426 -7.86 -18.19 19.78
C SER A 426 -7.73 -18.75 18.36
N LYS A 427 -7.71 -17.90 17.34
CA LYS A 427 -7.70 -18.27 15.91
C LYS A 427 -6.34 -18.03 15.25
N TRP A 428 -5.62 -17.00 15.69
CA TRP A 428 -4.36 -16.53 15.10
C TRP A 428 -3.20 -16.69 16.07
N PRO A 429 -2.18 -17.50 15.76
CA PRO A 429 -1.01 -17.66 16.61
C PRO A 429 -0.01 -16.48 16.52
N GLY A 430 -0.26 -15.51 15.68
CA GLY A 430 0.48 -14.27 15.46
C GLY A 430 -0.37 -13.32 14.63
N ALA A 431 0.12 -12.12 14.34
CA ALA A 431 -0.59 -11.12 13.54
C ALA A 431 -0.48 -11.45 12.05
N PRO A 432 -1.59 -11.85 11.36
CA PRO A 432 -1.57 -12.10 9.93
C PRO A 432 -1.31 -10.83 9.11
N HIS A 433 -0.96 -11.01 7.84
CA HIS A 433 -0.79 -9.93 6.87
C HIS A 433 -1.99 -8.97 6.85
N ALA A 434 -1.73 -7.67 6.72
CA ALA A 434 -2.71 -6.58 6.66
C ALA A 434 -3.55 -6.36 7.93
N THR A 435 -3.26 -7.07 9.04
CA THR A 435 -4.03 -6.89 10.29
C THR A 435 -3.60 -5.68 11.10
N GLU A 436 -2.47 -5.06 10.83
CA GLU A 436 -2.01 -3.81 11.44
C GLU A 436 -2.78 -2.58 10.94
N ILE A 437 -3.32 -2.61 9.72
CA ILE A 437 -3.96 -1.46 9.07
C ILE A 437 -5.01 -0.76 9.96
N PRO A 438 -6.01 -1.47 10.53
CA PRO A 438 -6.99 -0.81 11.39
C PRO A 438 -6.38 -0.22 12.66
N PHE A 439 -5.19 -0.67 13.09
CA PHE A 439 -4.45 -0.09 14.21
C PHE A 439 -3.69 1.16 13.79
N VAL A 440 -3.09 1.18 12.60
CA VAL A 440 -2.44 2.37 12.02
C VAL A 440 -3.43 3.51 11.85
N PHE A 441 -4.65 3.20 11.35
CA PHE A 441 -5.69 4.18 11.11
C PHE A 441 -6.56 4.50 12.33
N ASP A 442 -6.39 3.78 13.45
CA ASP A 442 -7.29 3.82 14.63
C ASP A 442 -8.77 3.61 14.24
N THR A 443 -8.98 2.66 13.33
CA THR A 443 -10.28 2.24 12.80
C THR A 443 -10.66 0.83 13.25
N VAL A 444 -10.09 0.36 14.35
CA VAL A 444 -10.33 -0.98 14.94
C VAL A 444 -11.81 -1.26 15.20
N GLN A 445 -12.59 -0.21 15.52
CA GLN A 445 -14.05 -0.34 15.64
C GLN A 445 -14.73 -0.76 14.32
N ALA A 446 -14.24 -0.25 13.17
CA ALA A 446 -14.78 -0.62 11.87
C ALA A 446 -14.44 -2.08 11.50
N LYS A 447 -13.31 -2.61 12.02
CA LYS A 447 -12.86 -3.98 11.77
C LYS A 447 -13.49 -5.00 12.70
N TYR A 448 -13.52 -4.72 14.01
CA TYR A 448 -13.89 -5.70 15.04
C TYR A 448 -15.29 -5.49 15.62
N GLY A 449 -15.92 -4.33 15.37
CA GLY A 449 -17.31 -4.05 15.80
C GLY A 449 -17.52 -4.27 17.29
N SER A 450 -18.50 -5.10 17.64
CA SER A 450 -18.84 -5.43 19.03
C SER A 450 -17.82 -6.35 19.72
N GLU A 451 -16.88 -6.93 18.99
CA GLU A 451 -15.81 -7.77 19.56
C GLU A 451 -14.55 -6.96 19.94
N LEU A 452 -14.57 -5.64 19.70
CA LEU A 452 -13.47 -4.73 20.05
C LEU A 452 -13.27 -4.68 21.56
N ALA A 453 -12.01 -4.78 21.99
CA ALA A 453 -11.63 -4.68 23.39
C ALA A 453 -10.84 -3.38 23.67
N PRO A 454 -10.86 -2.85 24.92
CA PRO A 454 -10.12 -1.62 25.27
C PRO A 454 -8.61 -1.72 25.07
N GLU A 455 -8.03 -2.90 25.15
CA GLU A 455 -6.61 -3.12 24.84
C GLU A 455 -6.31 -2.94 23.35
N ASP A 456 -7.24 -3.33 22.45
CA ASP A 456 -7.10 -3.12 21.01
C ASP A 456 -7.05 -1.62 20.68
N GLU A 457 -7.92 -0.82 21.30
CA GLU A 457 -7.94 0.63 21.12
C GLU A 457 -6.63 1.30 21.61
N LYS A 458 -6.05 0.81 22.71
CA LYS A 458 -4.78 1.35 23.21
C LYS A 458 -3.63 1.14 22.23
N ILE A 459 -3.54 -0.03 21.61
CA ILE A 459 -2.51 -0.31 20.60
C ILE A 459 -2.75 0.54 19.35
N ALA A 460 -4.00 0.68 18.90
CA ALA A 460 -4.34 1.52 17.75
C ALA A 460 -3.93 2.99 17.99
N GLN A 461 -4.27 3.55 19.16
CA GLN A 461 -3.86 4.91 19.52
C GLN A 461 -2.33 5.07 19.61
N ALA A 462 -1.62 4.07 20.12
CA ALA A 462 -0.16 4.10 20.18
C ALA A 462 0.43 4.10 18.76
N MET A 463 -0.04 3.21 17.88
CA MET A 463 0.43 3.14 16.50
C MET A 463 0.15 4.43 15.73
N LEU A 464 -1.08 4.92 15.76
CA LEU A 464 -1.43 6.20 15.13
C LEU A 464 -0.50 7.34 15.61
N ASN A 465 -0.19 7.41 16.91
CA ASN A 465 0.70 8.45 17.45
C ASN A 465 2.12 8.34 16.87
N TYR A 466 2.69 7.14 16.71
CA TYR A 466 4.00 6.93 16.09
C TYR A 466 4.00 7.34 14.62
N TRP A 467 2.99 6.93 13.84
CA TRP A 467 2.86 7.29 12.41
C TRP A 467 2.71 8.81 12.23
N VAL A 468 1.89 9.44 13.06
CA VAL A 468 1.70 10.91 13.06
C VAL A 468 3.00 11.63 13.45
N SER A 469 3.75 11.15 14.47
CA SER A 469 5.03 11.74 14.85
C SER A 469 6.04 11.66 13.71
N PHE A 470 6.16 10.49 13.08
CA PHE A 470 7.03 10.30 11.93
C PHE A 470 6.64 11.21 10.76
N ALA A 471 5.35 11.34 10.46
CA ALA A 471 4.87 12.24 9.41
C ALA A 471 5.24 13.70 9.68
N ARG A 472 5.22 14.13 10.94
CA ARG A 472 5.59 15.51 11.34
C ARG A 472 7.08 15.77 11.24
N THR A 473 7.90 14.87 11.75
CA THR A 473 9.30 15.15 12.08
C THR A 473 10.32 14.24 11.38
N GLY A 474 9.89 13.11 10.84
CA GLY A 474 10.77 12.02 10.38
C GLY A 474 11.32 11.16 11.54
N ASP A 475 10.84 11.37 12.76
CA ASP A 475 11.13 10.55 13.95
C ASP A 475 9.81 10.06 14.54
N PRO A 476 9.59 8.73 14.66
CA PRO A 476 8.34 8.21 15.21
C PRO A 476 8.20 8.42 16.72
N SER A 477 9.29 8.67 17.46
CA SER A 477 9.26 8.80 18.92
C SER A 477 8.37 9.94 19.40
N THR A 478 7.65 9.74 20.49
CA THR A 478 6.83 10.74 21.16
C THR A 478 7.18 10.82 22.65
N ALA A 479 6.81 11.91 23.30
CA ALA A 479 7.08 12.07 24.74
C ALA A 479 6.35 11.04 25.64
N ASN A 480 5.27 10.44 25.13
CA ASN A 480 4.38 9.59 25.91
C ASN A 480 4.40 8.10 25.48
N THR A 481 5.34 7.72 24.62
CA THR A 481 5.51 6.35 24.15
C THR A 481 6.97 5.92 24.32
N PRO A 482 7.29 4.61 24.38
CA PRO A 482 8.67 4.14 24.34
C PRO A 482 9.42 4.78 23.17
N ALA A 483 10.68 5.20 23.41
CA ALA A 483 11.52 5.76 22.37
C ALA A 483 11.78 4.69 21.29
N TRP A 484 11.57 5.06 20.03
CA TRP A 484 11.82 4.15 18.92
C TRP A 484 13.27 4.32 18.42
N PRO A 485 14.14 3.32 18.59
CA PRO A 485 15.54 3.45 18.18
C PRO A 485 15.66 3.50 16.66
N ARG A 486 16.57 4.34 16.16
CA ARG A 486 16.97 4.25 14.77
C ARG A 486 17.59 2.88 14.50
N TYR A 487 17.21 2.29 13.38
CA TYR A 487 17.80 1.03 12.95
C TYR A 487 19.29 1.20 12.65
N SER A 488 20.08 0.23 13.06
CA SER A 488 21.47 0.06 12.62
C SER A 488 21.80 -1.43 12.59
N THR A 489 22.61 -1.85 11.64
CA THR A 489 23.09 -3.24 11.54
C THR A 489 23.92 -3.69 12.73
N ALA A 490 24.50 -2.75 13.49
CA ALA A 490 25.28 -3.04 14.70
C ALA A 490 24.40 -3.42 15.90
N THR A 491 23.24 -2.80 16.03
CA THR A 491 22.32 -3.03 17.17
C THR A 491 21.16 -3.93 16.83
N ASP A 492 20.70 -3.90 15.55
CA ASP A 492 19.58 -4.66 15.03
C ASP A 492 18.31 -4.49 15.88
N MET A 493 18.01 -3.22 16.21
CA MET A 493 16.89 -2.84 17.08
C MET A 493 15.66 -2.51 16.25
N LEU A 494 14.51 -2.96 16.72
CA LEU A 494 13.20 -2.64 16.15
C LEU A 494 12.20 -2.24 17.25
N MET A 495 11.04 -1.74 16.84
CA MET A 495 9.87 -1.57 17.70
C MET A 495 8.91 -2.72 17.45
N ASP A 496 8.67 -3.58 18.44
CA ASP A 496 7.63 -4.61 18.37
C ASP A 496 6.35 -4.13 19.06
N PHE A 497 5.25 -4.16 18.34
CA PHE A 497 3.91 -3.90 18.87
C PHE A 497 3.33 -5.21 19.41
N THR A 498 3.54 -5.44 20.71
CA THR A 498 3.17 -6.69 21.38
C THR A 498 1.84 -6.59 22.13
N GLU A 499 1.37 -7.69 22.69
CA GLU A 499 0.19 -7.72 23.58
C GLU A 499 0.33 -6.83 24.82
N ASN A 500 1.56 -6.52 25.22
CA ASN A 500 1.87 -5.65 26.35
C ASN A 500 2.13 -4.19 25.96
N GLY A 501 1.93 -3.86 24.68
CA GLY A 501 2.22 -2.55 24.11
C GLY A 501 3.50 -2.53 23.26
N PRO A 502 3.90 -1.35 22.77
CA PRO A 502 5.12 -1.20 21.97
C PRO A 502 6.37 -1.40 22.85
N VAL A 503 7.31 -2.21 22.35
CA VAL A 503 8.57 -2.55 23.01
C VAL A 503 9.73 -2.36 22.03
N ALA A 504 10.74 -1.56 22.41
CA ALA A 504 11.98 -1.46 21.65
C ALA A 504 12.92 -2.61 22.05
N GLU A 505 13.24 -3.49 21.12
CA GLU A 505 14.06 -4.66 21.39
C GLU A 505 14.99 -5.01 20.21
N LYS A 506 15.95 -5.90 20.47
CA LYS A 506 16.74 -6.51 19.40
C LYS A 506 15.85 -7.46 18.63
N ASP A 507 16.04 -7.50 17.29
CA ASP A 507 15.25 -8.39 16.45
C ASP A 507 15.35 -9.85 16.95
N PRO A 508 14.25 -10.43 17.44
CA PRO A 508 14.24 -11.82 17.91
C PRO A 508 14.46 -12.85 16.80
N LEU A 509 14.31 -12.44 15.55
CA LEU A 509 14.48 -13.30 14.36
C LEU A 509 15.88 -13.19 13.75
N LYS A 510 16.80 -12.45 14.37
CA LYS A 510 18.14 -12.17 13.82
C LYS A 510 18.83 -13.41 13.23
N ALA A 511 18.87 -14.53 13.94
CA ALA A 511 19.54 -15.74 13.47
C ALA A 511 18.91 -16.30 12.17
N ARG A 512 17.58 -16.25 12.05
CA ARG A 512 16.84 -16.65 10.85
C ARG A 512 17.10 -15.68 9.70
N LEU A 513 17.06 -14.38 9.99
CA LEU A 513 17.23 -13.34 8.98
C LEU A 513 18.67 -13.27 8.46
N ASP A 514 19.68 -13.56 9.29
CA ASP A 514 21.08 -13.59 8.87
C ASP A 514 21.33 -14.72 7.83
N VAL A 515 20.80 -15.91 8.06
CA VAL A 515 20.96 -17.02 7.09
C VAL A 515 20.10 -16.79 5.84
N THR A 516 18.94 -16.18 5.97
CA THR A 516 18.08 -15.81 4.83
C THR A 516 18.73 -14.74 3.98
N ALA A 517 19.34 -13.71 4.58
CA ALA A 517 20.08 -12.68 3.86
C ALA A 517 21.25 -13.26 3.06
N ALA A 518 22.02 -14.18 3.66
CA ALA A 518 23.13 -14.88 2.97
C ALA A 518 22.61 -15.67 1.75
N TYR A 519 21.52 -16.41 1.92
CA TYR A 519 20.90 -17.19 0.86
C TYR A 519 20.37 -16.30 -0.28
N VAL A 520 19.60 -15.27 0.03
CA VAL A 520 19.01 -14.37 -0.97
C VAL A 520 20.10 -13.61 -1.73
N THR A 521 21.17 -13.18 -1.05
CA THR A 521 22.28 -12.50 -1.69
C THR A 521 23.04 -13.41 -2.66
N SER A 522 23.27 -14.68 -2.29
CA SER A 522 23.95 -15.64 -3.15
C SER A 522 23.14 -16.07 -4.37
N SER A 523 21.81 -16.01 -4.28
CA SER A 523 20.88 -16.36 -5.36
C SER A 523 20.39 -15.15 -6.18
N ALA A 524 20.83 -13.95 -5.83
CA ALA A 524 20.42 -12.73 -6.54
C ALA A 524 20.90 -12.80 -8.01
N PRO A 525 20.07 -12.37 -8.98
CA PRO A 525 20.51 -12.21 -10.36
C PRO A 525 21.66 -11.19 -10.44
N ALA A 526 22.49 -11.30 -11.48
CA ALA A 526 23.54 -10.33 -11.73
C ALA A 526 22.97 -8.89 -11.68
N PRO A 527 23.70 -7.93 -11.08
CA PRO A 527 23.22 -6.57 -10.95
C PRO A 527 22.81 -6.01 -12.33
N ALA A 528 21.70 -5.30 -12.36
CA ALA A 528 21.26 -4.59 -13.54
C ALA A 528 22.36 -3.65 -14.05
N PRO A 529 22.43 -3.34 -15.37
CA PRO A 529 23.38 -2.38 -15.89
C PRO A 529 23.29 -1.08 -15.09
N LYS A 530 24.45 -0.46 -14.80
CA LYS A 530 24.51 0.78 -14.02
C LYS A 530 23.50 1.78 -14.53
N LEU A 531 22.57 2.16 -13.67
CA LEU A 531 21.65 3.24 -13.95
C LEU A 531 22.45 4.53 -14.23
N PRO A 532 22.03 5.39 -15.16
CA PRO A 532 22.70 6.66 -15.38
C PRO A 532 22.78 7.43 -14.07
N ALA A 533 23.94 8.06 -13.82
CA ALA A 533 24.11 8.95 -12.68
C ALA A 533 22.98 10.00 -12.69
N ARG A 534 22.45 10.31 -11.51
CA ARG A 534 21.42 11.36 -11.36
C ARG A 534 21.94 12.68 -11.92
N PRO A 535 21.09 13.45 -12.66
CA PRO A 535 21.45 14.83 -13.03
C PRO A 535 21.58 15.73 -11.80
#